data_6061786ea9e3f45dc716dbfe2878b934
#
_entry.id   6061786ea9e3f45dc716dbfe2878b934
#
_cell.length_a   1.000
_cell.length_b   1.000
_cell.length_c   1.000
_cell.angle_alpha   90.00
_cell.angle_beta   90.00
_cell.angle_gamma   90.00
#
_symmetry.space_group_name_H-M   'P 1'
#
loop_
_entity.id
_entity.type
_entity.pdbx_description
1 polymer ?
#
loop_
_entity_poly.entity_id
_entity_poly.type
_entity_poly.pdbx_seq_one_letter_code
_entity_poly.pdbx_strand_id
1 'polypeptide(L)'
;MKAAHTALVAKLVVVIDDNPLVLEATGGLLRSWGCCVVTAESCDEALVRLAESEADRRPDLIVSDYQLSRGLTGVDAIERLRSAFGKIPALLISGDATAPQCEVGSRAYQLLYKPVNAERVHAALVRCFRAATVGLGNHLMPSDDSASHALG
;
A
#
# COMPACT_ATOMS: atom_id res chain seq x y z
N MET A 1 -2.47 -17.76 -10.33
CA MET A 1 -2.69 -17.95 -8.91
C MET A 1 -1.39 -18.06 -8.14
N LYS A 2 -0.61 -19.09 -8.42
CA LYS A 2 0.65 -19.26 -7.70
C LYS A 2 1.60 -18.09 -7.93
N ALA A 3 1.63 -17.55 -9.13
CA ALA A 3 2.48 -16.40 -9.42
C ALA A 3 2.07 -15.18 -8.60
N ALA A 4 0.77 -14.98 -8.42
CA ALA A 4 0.28 -13.84 -7.64
C ALA A 4 0.61 -14.03 -6.16
N HIS A 5 0.45 -15.25 -5.63
CA HIS A 5 0.81 -15.52 -4.25
C HIS A 5 2.32 -15.35 -4.05
N THR A 6 3.11 -15.81 -5.02
CA THR A 6 4.54 -15.66 -4.94
C THR A 6 4.95 -14.20 -4.89
N ALA A 7 4.22 -13.34 -5.60
CA ALA A 7 4.54 -11.93 -5.62
C ALA A 7 4.44 -11.28 -4.23
N LEU A 8 3.61 -11.83 -3.36
CA LEU A 8 3.39 -11.25 -2.02
C LEU A 8 4.25 -11.91 -0.95
N VAL A 9 4.83 -13.08 -1.24
CA VAL A 9 5.58 -13.82 -0.22
C VAL A 9 6.78 -13.00 0.24
N ALA A 10 6.94 -12.91 1.56
CA ALA A 10 8.05 -12.24 2.23
C ALA A 10 8.07 -10.72 2.04
N LYS A 11 7.04 -10.16 1.42
CA LYS A 11 6.94 -8.70 1.32
C LYS A 11 6.52 -8.12 2.67
N LEU A 12 7.09 -6.99 3.02
CA LEU A 12 6.73 -6.31 4.27
C LEU A 12 5.62 -5.31 3.98
N VAL A 13 4.47 -5.53 4.59
CA VAL A 13 3.30 -4.69 4.40
C VAL A 13 2.97 -3.99 5.71
N VAL A 14 2.84 -2.68 5.65
CA VAL A 14 2.38 -1.89 6.79
C VAL A 14 0.89 -1.65 6.61
N VAL A 15 0.11 -1.98 7.64
CA VAL A 15 -1.34 -1.79 7.62
C VAL A 15 -1.70 -0.77 8.68
N ILE A 16 -2.42 0.28 8.28
CA ILE A 16 -2.83 1.35 9.18
C ILE A 16 -4.34 1.47 9.17
N ASP A 17 -4.95 1.33 10.34
CA ASP A 17 -6.39 1.45 10.50
C ASP A 17 -6.63 1.71 11.97
N ASP A 18 -7.48 2.67 12.30
CA ASP A 18 -7.71 3.00 13.71
C ASP A 18 -8.66 2.02 14.41
N ASN A 19 -9.15 1.02 13.70
CA ASN A 19 -9.98 -0.03 14.26
C ASN A 19 -9.13 -1.28 14.48
N PRO A 20 -8.87 -1.67 15.75
CA PRO A 20 -7.98 -2.80 16.00
C PRO A 20 -8.51 -4.13 15.48
N LEU A 21 -9.83 -4.30 15.40
CA LEU A 21 -10.39 -5.53 14.86
C LEU A 21 -10.11 -5.64 13.37
N VAL A 22 -10.20 -4.52 12.66
CA VAL A 22 -9.88 -4.50 11.23
C VAL A 22 -8.41 -4.79 11.02
N LEU A 23 -7.55 -4.20 11.87
CA LEU A 23 -6.11 -4.47 11.79
C LEU A 23 -5.80 -5.94 11.96
N GLU A 24 -6.41 -6.56 12.94
CA GLU A 24 -6.16 -7.97 13.21
C GLU A 24 -6.62 -8.83 12.02
N ALA A 25 -7.79 -8.54 11.50
CA ALA A 25 -8.33 -9.31 10.38
C ALA A 25 -7.47 -9.14 9.13
N THR A 26 -7.12 -7.90 8.83
CA THR A 26 -6.33 -7.61 7.63
C THR A 26 -4.93 -8.19 7.75
N GLY A 27 -4.32 -8.03 8.93
CA GLY A 27 -3.00 -8.57 9.16
C GLY A 27 -2.97 -10.08 9.02
N GLY A 28 -3.98 -10.76 9.59
CA GLY A 28 -4.06 -12.21 9.47
C GLY A 28 -4.21 -12.65 8.03
N LEU A 29 -5.03 -11.94 7.27
CA LEU A 29 -5.23 -12.24 5.87
C LEU A 29 -3.92 -12.12 5.08
N LEU A 30 -3.20 -11.03 5.29
CA LEU A 30 -1.94 -10.81 4.59
C LEU A 30 -0.90 -11.85 4.98
N ARG A 31 -0.85 -12.21 6.25
CA ARG A 31 0.08 -13.25 6.69
C ARG A 31 -0.24 -14.60 6.07
N SER A 32 -1.52 -14.85 5.84
CA SER A 32 -1.93 -16.11 5.19
C SER A 32 -1.41 -16.19 3.76
N TRP A 33 -1.08 -15.06 3.17
CA TRP A 33 -0.51 -15.00 1.82
C TRP A 33 1.02 -14.94 1.85
N GLY A 34 1.62 -15.08 3.02
CA GLY A 34 3.07 -15.13 3.13
C GLY A 34 3.73 -13.78 3.38
N CYS A 35 2.94 -12.72 3.59
CA CYS A 35 3.52 -11.41 3.86
C CYS A 35 4.05 -11.32 5.28
N CYS A 36 5.06 -10.48 5.46
CA CYS A 36 5.43 -9.98 6.78
C CYS A 36 4.57 -8.73 7.01
N VAL A 37 4.01 -8.58 8.19
CA VAL A 37 3.02 -7.53 8.41
C VAL A 37 3.35 -6.74 9.68
N VAL A 38 3.29 -5.43 9.56
CA VAL A 38 3.31 -4.52 10.70
C VAL A 38 1.97 -3.81 10.71
N THR A 39 1.21 -3.95 11.79
CA THR A 39 -0.08 -3.28 11.94
C THR A 39 0.06 -2.11 12.90
N ALA A 40 -0.68 -1.04 12.64
CA ALA A 40 -0.63 0.13 13.49
C ALA A 40 -1.95 0.89 13.40
N GLU A 41 -2.31 1.56 14.50
CA GLU A 41 -3.54 2.35 14.51
C GLU A 41 -3.31 3.76 14.03
N SER A 42 -2.06 4.15 13.86
CA SER A 42 -1.71 5.48 13.38
C SER A 42 -0.38 5.43 12.65
N CYS A 43 -0.08 6.48 11.93
CA CYS A 43 1.22 6.57 11.27
C CYS A 43 2.36 6.63 12.29
N ASP A 44 2.15 7.36 13.38
CA ASP A 44 3.18 7.43 14.42
C ASP A 44 3.50 6.05 14.97
N GLU A 45 2.47 5.27 15.26
CA GLU A 45 2.69 3.92 15.76
C GLU A 45 3.39 3.07 14.71
N ALA A 46 3.02 3.24 13.45
CA ALA A 46 3.66 2.49 12.37
C ALA A 46 5.15 2.77 12.31
N LEU A 47 5.53 4.03 12.43
CA LEU A 47 6.93 4.40 12.40
C LEU A 47 7.70 3.79 13.57
N VAL A 48 7.09 3.80 14.75
CA VAL A 48 7.72 3.20 15.92
C VAL A 48 7.90 1.70 15.73
N ARG A 49 6.85 1.02 15.28
CA ARG A 49 6.93 -0.42 15.11
C ARG A 49 7.91 -0.83 14.02
N LEU A 50 8.00 -0.05 12.95
CA LEU A 50 8.97 -0.33 11.91
C LEU A 50 10.40 -0.15 12.41
N ALA A 51 10.62 0.86 13.26
CA ALA A 51 11.95 1.08 13.83
C ALA A 51 12.34 -0.03 14.78
N GLU A 52 11.37 -0.63 15.44
CA GLU A 52 11.63 -1.72 16.38
C GLU A 52 11.76 -3.08 15.70
N SER A 53 11.40 -3.14 14.43
CA SER A 53 11.44 -4.40 13.69
C SER A 53 12.88 -4.88 13.56
N GLU A 54 13.07 -6.18 13.79
CA GLU A 54 14.39 -6.76 13.66
C GLU A 54 14.93 -6.64 12.24
N ALA A 55 14.04 -6.63 11.29
CA ALA A 55 14.44 -6.54 9.89
C ALA A 55 15.04 -5.18 9.56
N ASP A 56 14.62 -4.14 10.28
CA ASP A 56 15.09 -2.78 10.07
C ASP A 56 15.08 -2.46 8.58
N ARG A 57 13.96 -2.76 7.94
CA ARG A 57 13.86 -2.58 6.52
C ARG A 57 12.64 -1.72 6.21
N ARG A 58 12.69 -1.09 5.03
CA ARG A 58 11.57 -0.27 4.61
C ARG A 58 10.40 -1.17 4.19
N PRO A 59 9.20 -0.68 4.34
CA PRO A 59 8.04 -1.45 3.87
C PRO A 59 8.05 -1.59 2.35
N ASP A 60 7.51 -2.70 1.88
CA ASP A 60 7.32 -2.90 0.44
C ASP A 60 5.98 -2.38 -0.02
N LEU A 61 5.04 -2.24 0.88
CA LEU A 61 3.69 -1.81 0.55
C LEU A 61 3.02 -1.21 1.77
N ILE A 62 2.18 -0.20 1.54
CA ILE A 62 1.36 0.41 2.58
C ILE A 62 -0.10 0.14 2.27
N VAL A 63 -0.85 -0.32 3.26
CA VAL A 63 -2.30 -0.44 3.17
C VAL A 63 -2.89 0.43 4.27
N SER A 64 -3.73 1.38 3.92
CA SER A 64 -4.27 2.30 4.92
C SER A 64 -5.74 2.54 4.68
N ASP A 65 -6.51 2.59 5.77
CA ASP A 65 -7.86 3.10 5.71
C ASP A 65 -7.79 4.58 5.34
N TYR A 66 -8.75 5.06 4.56
CA TYR A 66 -8.73 6.46 4.16
C TYR A 66 -8.98 7.39 5.35
N GLN A 67 -9.95 7.02 6.19
CA GLN A 67 -10.28 7.86 7.34
C GLN A 67 -9.61 7.31 8.58
N LEU A 68 -8.76 8.15 9.18
CA LEU A 68 -8.07 7.80 10.41
C LEU A 68 -8.52 8.75 11.51
N SER A 69 -8.09 8.47 12.74
CA SER A 69 -8.46 9.29 13.89
C SER A 69 -7.87 10.69 13.80
N ARG A 70 -8.51 11.62 14.50
CA ARG A 70 -7.98 12.97 14.68
C ARG A 70 -7.93 13.76 13.38
N GLY A 71 -8.86 13.48 12.48
CA GLY A 71 -8.94 14.24 11.23
C GLY A 71 -7.86 13.91 10.23
N LEU A 72 -7.02 12.94 10.51
CA LEU A 72 -6.00 12.52 9.57
C LEU A 72 -6.59 11.56 8.56
N THR A 73 -5.97 11.49 7.39
CA THR A 73 -6.40 10.55 6.36
C THR A 73 -5.30 9.57 6.04
N GLY A 74 -5.68 8.52 5.33
CA GLY A 74 -4.69 7.56 4.86
C GLY A 74 -3.68 8.19 3.92
N VAL A 75 -4.08 9.22 3.18
CA VAL A 75 -3.14 9.94 2.32
C VAL A 75 -2.05 10.60 3.17
N ASP A 76 -2.45 11.22 4.29
CA ASP A 76 -1.47 11.82 5.21
C ASP A 76 -0.48 10.77 5.71
N ALA A 77 -1.00 9.61 6.10
CA ALA A 77 -0.14 8.54 6.62
C ALA A 77 0.83 8.05 5.55
N ILE A 78 0.33 7.84 4.34
CA ILE A 78 1.16 7.37 3.24
C ILE A 78 2.26 8.37 2.92
N GLU A 79 1.92 9.66 2.88
CA GLU A 79 2.92 10.68 2.58
C GLU A 79 3.99 10.74 3.65
N ARG A 80 3.61 10.59 4.92
CA ARG A 80 4.59 10.59 5.98
C ARG A 80 5.53 9.39 5.89
N LEU A 81 4.98 8.22 5.58
CA LEU A 81 5.81 7.04 5.42
C LEU A 81 6.73 7.18 4.20
N ARG A 82 6.24 7.78 3.13
CA ARG A 82 7.07 8.01 1.96
C ARG A 82 8.17 9.02 2.24
N SER A 83 7.91 9.98 3.10
CA SER A 83 8.95 10.92 3.51
C SER A 83 10.07 10.20 4.26
N ALA A 84 9.70 9.20 5.05
CA ALA A 84 10.69 8.48 5.85
C ALA A 84 11.44 7.42 5.04
N PHE A 85 10.77 6.75 4.11
CA PHE A 85 11.32 5.56 3.47
C PHE A 85 11.43 5.65 1.95
N GLY A 86 10.94 6.72 1.34
CA GLY A 86 10.96 6.86 -0.10
C GLY A 86 9.69 6.32 -0.74
N LYS A 87 9.73 6.18 -2.04
CA LYS A 87 8.55 5.75 -2.78
C LYS A 87 8.17 4.34 -2.41
N ILE A 88 6.93 4.17 -1.98
CA ILE A 88 6.38 2.87 -1.61
C ILE A 88 5.00 2.80 -2.22
N PRO A 89 4.66 1.70 -2.93
CA PRO A 89 3.30 1.57 -3.44
C PRO A 89 2.30 1.52 -2.29
N ALA A 90 1.10 2.02 -2.53
CA ALA A 90 0.13 2.16 -1.47
C ALA A 90 -1.28 1.84 -1.94
N LEU A 91 -2.05 1.24 -1.04
CA LEU A 91 -3.46 0.94 -1.26
C LEU A 91 -4.26 1.66 -0.19
N LEU A 92 -5.21 2.48 -0.63
CA LEU A 92 -6.16 3.13 0.26
C LEU A 92 -7.48 2.37 0.21
N ILE A 93 -8.07 2.16 1.37
CA ILE A 93 -9.37 1.50 1.46
C ILE A 93 -10.34 2.52 2.08
N SER A 94 -11.42 2.79 1.38
CA SER A 94 -12.34 3.83 1.81
C SER A 94 -13.77 3.31 1.84
N GLY A 95 -14.49 3.71 2.87
CA GLY A 95 -15.93 3.46 2.92
C GLY A 95 -16.74 4.58 2.30
N ASP A 96 -16.07 5.63 1.87
CA ASP A 96 -16.72 6.82 1.35
C ASP A 96 -16.41 6.98 -0.13
N ALA A 97 -17.43 6.76 -0.96
CA ALA A 97 -17.26 6.85 -2.40
C ALA A 97 -16.93 8.26 -2.87
N THR A 98 -17.06 9.25 -2.00
CA THR A 98 -16.73 10.63 -2.35
C THR A 98 -15.27 10.99 -2.03
N ALA A 99 -14.48 10.02 -1.60
CA ALA A 99 -13.05 10.27 -1.34
C ALA A 99 -12.42 10.90 -2.58
N PRO A 100 -11.49 11.82 -2.38
CA PRO A 100 -10.94 12.58 -3.52
C PRO A 100 -10.12 11.69 -4.45
N GLN A 101 -10.67 11.44 -5.61
CA GLN A 101 -10.01 10.61 -6.61
C GLN A 101 -8.80 11.31 -7.22
N CYS A 102 -8.88 12.62 -7.35
CA CYS A 102 -7.80 13.37 -7.97
C CYS A 102 -6.52 13.27 -7.15
N GLU A 103 -6.65 13.27 -5.83
CA GLU A 103 -5.46 13.12 -4.98
C GLU A 103 -4.82 11.76 -5.20
N VAL A 104 -5.66 10.74 -5.26
CA VAL A 104 -5.18 9.37 -5.42
C VAL A 104 -4.46 9.23 -6.76
N GLY A 105 -5.07 9.73 -7.82
CA GLY A 105 -4.49 9.59 -9.14
C GLY A 105 -3.15 10.26 -9.28
N SER A 106 -3.01 11.44 -8.68
CA SER A 106 -1.78 12.21 -8.83
C SER A 106 -0.63 11.65 -8.01
N ARG A 107 -0.92 10.80 -7.04
CA ARG A 107 0.09 10.31 -6.10
C ARG A 107 0.40 8.83 -6.26
N ALA A 108 -0.11 8.21 -7.30
CA ALA A 108 0.14 6.79 -7.57
C ALA A 108 -0.36 5.90 -6.42
N TYR A 109 -1.55 6.17 -5.95
CA TYR A 109 -2.22 5.30 -5.00
C TYR A 109 -3.18 4.39 -5.75
N GLN A 110 -3.41 3.21 -5.17
CA GLN A 110 -4.54 2.40 -5.57
C GLN A 110 -5.67 2.67 -4.59
N LEU A 111 -6.89 2.67 -5.06
CA LEU A 111 -8.03 2.96 -4.20
C LEU A 111 -9.03 1.81 -4.30
N LEU A 112 -9.48 1.34 -3.15
CA LEU A 112 -10.44 0.26 -3.06
C LEU A 112 -11.57 0.68 -2.14
N TYR A 113 -12.81 0.54 -2.58
CA TYR A 113 -13.97 0.95 -1.80
C TYR A 113 -14.54 -0.22 -1.02
N LYS A 114 -14.92 0.06 0.21
CA LYS A 114 -15.63 -0.93 1.04
C LYS A 114 -17.04 -1.15 0.49
N PRO A 115 -17.61 -2.34 0.64
CA PRO A 115 -17.04 -3.49 1.32
C PRO A 115 -16.02 -4.20 0.43
N VAL A 116 -14.99 -4.74 1.07
CA VAL A 116 -13.94 -5.45 0.35
C VAL A 116 -13.93 -6.91 0.79
N ASN A 117 -13.47 -7.77 -0.10
CA ASN A 117 -13.28 -9.18 0.24
C ASN A 117 -11.82 -9.54 -0.03
N ALA A 118 -11.45 -10.75 0.38
CA ALA A 118 -10.08 -11.19 0.28
C ALA A 118 -9.56 -11.14 -1.16
N GLU A 119 -10.39 -11.58 -2.11
CA GLU A 119 -9.97 -11.59 -3.51
C GLU A 119 -9.69 -10.21 -4.04
N ARG A 120 -10.52 -9.24 -3.70
CA ARG A 120 -10.34 -7.87 -4.16
C ARG A 120 -9.09 -7.26 -3.56
N VAL A 121 -8.86 -7.52 -2.27
CA VAL A 121 -7.67 -7.02 -1.61
C VAL A 121 -6.43 -7.64 -2.24
N HIS A 122 -6.44 -8.94 -2.44
CA HIS A 122 -5.30 -9.63 -3.03
C HIS A 122 -4.98 -9.08 -4.42
N ALA A 123 -6.01 -8.93 -5.25
CA ALA A 123 -5.82 -8.43 -6.60
C ALA A 123 -5.27 -6.99 -6.58
N ALA A 124 -5.76 -6.16 -5.66
CA ALA A 124 -5.30 -4.79 -5.56
C ALA A 124 -3.84 -4.72 -5.13
N LEU A 125 -3.43 -5.58 -4.19
CA LEU A 125 -2.04 -5.60 -3.76
C LEU A 125 -1.11 -6.03 -4.88
N VAL A 126 -1.51 -7.05 -5.63
CA VAL A 126 -0.71 -7.51 -6.76
C VAL A 126 -0.58 -6.39 -7.78
N ARG A 127 -1.66 -5.67 -8.05
CA ARG A 127 -1.60 -4.54 -8.97
C ARG A 127 -0.65 -3.46 -8.49
N CYS A 128 -0.64 -3.20 -7.16
CA CYS A 128 0.28 -2.21 -6.60
C CYS A 128 1.72 -2.59 -6.87
N PHE A 129 2.07 -3.84 -6.66
CA PHE A 129 3.43 -4.29 -6.90
C PHE A 129 3.79 -4.26 -8.37
N ARG A 130 2.87 -4.67 -9.23
CA ARG A 130 3.13 -4.65 -10.67
C ARG A 130 3.33 -3.24 -11.18
N ALA A 131 2.51 -2.31 -10.71
CA ALA A 131 2.62 -0.93 -11.12
C ALA A 131 3.97 -0.35 -10.69
N ALA A 132 4.39 -0.66 -9.47
CA ALA A 132 5.67 -0.18 -8.97
C ALA A 132 6.83 -0.75 -9.80
N THR A 133 6.75 -2.03 -10.12
CA THR A 133 7.79 -2.68 -10.91
C THR A 133 7.86 -2.10 -12.32
N VAL A 134 6.70 -1.92 -12.93
CA VAL A 134 6.65 -1.33 -14.26
C VAL A 134 7.20 0.09 -14.25
N GLY A 135 6.82 0.85 -13.21
CA GLY A 135 7.32 2.20 -13.09
C GLY A 135 8.83 2.25 -12.98
N LEU A 136 9.40 1.33 -12.20
CA LEU A 136 10.84 1.25 -12.07
C LEU A 136 11.48 0.86 -13.40
N GLY A 137 10.87 -0.10 -14.08
CA GLY A 137 11.37 -0.51 -15.37
C GLY A 137 11.35 0.61 -16.39
N ASN A 138 10.25 1.33 -16.44
CA ASN A 138 10.14 2.47 -17.34
C ASN A 138 11.16 3.53 -17.00
N HIS A 139 11.39 3.73 -15.73
CA HIS A 139 12.35 4.71 -15.30
C HIS A 139 13.77 4.36 -15.76
N LEU A 140 14.08 3.10 -15.73
CA LEU A 140 15.40 2.63 -16.16
C LEU A 140 15.55 2.60 -17.66
N MET A 141 14.45 2.51 -18.41
CA MET A 141 14.49 2.50 -19.87
C MET A 141 14.65 3.91 -20.36
N PRO A 142 15.69 4.17 -21.07
CA PRO A 142 15.92 5.53 -21.58
C PRO A 142 14.89 5.87 -22.62
N SER A 143 14.25 6.31 -22.93
CA SER A 143 13.31 6.50 -23.81
C SER A 143 12.08 6.37 -23.94
N ASP A 144 12.16 6.09 -23.82
CA ASP A 144 11.34 6.06 -23.96
C ASP A 144 10.62 6.37 -24.25
N ASP A 145 10.56 6.34 -24.36
CA ASP A 145 9.92 6.44 -24.60
C ASP A 145 9.32 6.81 -24.81
N SER A 146 9.30 7.03 -24.86
CA SER A 146 8.70 7.25 -25.03
C SER A 146 8.13 7.37 -25.36
N ALA A 147 8.07 7.40 -25.63
CA ALA A 147 7.45 7.37 -25.84
C ALA A 147 6.79 7.07 -26.17
N SER A 148 6.76 7.03 -26.33
CA SER A 148 6.14 6.70 -26.52
C SER A 148 5.45 6.42 -26.56
N HIS A 149 5.29 6.48 -26.64
CA HIS A 149 4.65 6.17 -26.60
C HIS A 149 3.90 6.29 -26.60
N ALA A 150 3.95 6.64 -26.84
CA ALA A 150 3.26 6.66 -26.76
C ALA A 150 2.63 6.37 -26.83
N LEU A 151 2.50 6.40 -26.92
CA LEU A 151 2.00 6.19 -26.71
C LEU A 151 1.68 6.04 -26.32
N GLY A 152 1.75 6.06 -26.27
CA GLY A 152 1.66 5.96 -25.82
C GLY A 152 1.49 5.75 -25.27
#